data_44fa7f8d658fae4e0fe02374d7d2de49
#
_entry.id   44fa7f8d658fae4e0fe02374d7d2de49
#
_cell.length_a   1.000
_cell.length_b   1.000
_cell.length_c   1.000
_cell.angle_alpha   90.00
_cell.angle_beta   90.00
_cell.angle_gamma   90.00
#
_symmetry.space_group_name_H-M   'P 1'
#
loop_
_entity.id
_entity.type
_entity.pdbx_description
1 polymer ?
#
loop_
_entity_poly.entity_id
_entity_poly.type
_entity_poly.pdbx_seq_one_letter_code
_entity_poly.pdbx_strand_id
1 'polypeptide(L)'
;MIAGVMEPPLTDPEEWAEIINGAFAKLIEPVYRYEGTLARLMGDAILAFFGAPIGHEDDPQRAVRAGLEIVRDIAPYREEVRERWGIDIEVRVGINSGLVVVGEVGSDLRVEYTALGDAINLAARMESTAQPGTVQISSDTHRLVEPLFDFEDLGLTEVKGKSQPVRT
;
A
#
# COMPACT_ATOMS: atom_id res chain seq x y z
N MET A 1 1.79 1.07 5.13
CA MET A 1 0.96 1.05 3.91
C MET A 1 1.50 0.04 2.91
N ILE A 2 0.63 -0.72 2.29
CA ILE A 2 0.94 -1.56 1.12
C ILE A 2 0.04 -1.10 -0.02
N ALA A 3 0.60 -0.93 -1.21
CA ALA A 3 -0.13 -0.63 -2.42
C ALA A 3 0.27 -1.64 -3.49
N GLY A 4 -0.69 -2.36 -4.04
CA GLY A 4 -0.48 -3.43 -5.01
C GLY A 4 -1.27 -3.23 -6.30
N VAL A 5 -0.68 -3.67 -7.41
CA VAL A 5 -1.29 -3.69 -8.73
C VAL A 5 -1.82 -5.10 -8.98
N MET A 6 -3.09 -5.20 -9.33
CA MET A 6 -3.70 -6.50 -9.61
C MET A 6 -3.34 -6.96 -11.01
N GLU A 7 -2.69 -8.12 -11.10
CA GLU A 7 -2.37 -8.78 -12.36
C GLU A 7 -3.64 -9.44 -12.93
N PRO A 8 -4.01 -9.13 -14.19
CA PRO A 8 -5.06 -9.89 -14.88
C PRO A 8 -4.60 -11.31 -15.20
N PRO A 9 -5.49 -12.29 -15.25
CA PRO A 9 -5.15 -13.64 -15.65
C PRO A 9 -4.62 -13.69 -17.09
N LEU A 10 -3.59 -14.51 -17.32
CA LEU A 10 -2.99 -14.79 -18.65
C LEU A 10 -2.24 -13.61 -19.30
N THR A 11 -1.60 -12.74 -18.49
CA THR A 11 -0.72 -11.69 -19.00
C THR A 11 0.64 -12.27 -19.40
N ASP A 12 1.23 -11.78 -20.52
CA ASP A 12 2.59 -12.13 -20.90
C ASP A 12 3.58 -11.59 -19.86
N PRO A 13 4.55 -12.40 -19.36
CA PRO A 13 5.46 -11.99 -18.29
C PRO A 13 6.34 -10.77 -18.63
N GLU A 14 6.74 -10.61 -19.90
CA GLU A 14 7.57 -9.47 -20.31
C GLU A 14 6.72 -8.19 -20.37
N GLU A 15 5.52 -8.27 -20.92
CA GLU A 15 4.55 -7.16 -20.91
C GLU A 15 4.18 -6.77 -19.47
N TRP A 16 3.93 -7.76 -18.61
CA TRP A 16 3.64 -7.52 -17.23
C TRP A 16 4.78 -6.82 -16.50
N ALA A 17 6.03 -7.22 -16.74
CA ALA A 17 7.18 -6.55 -16.13
C ALA A 17 7.29 -5.07 -16.56
N GLU A 18 7.00 -4.75 -17.84
CA GLU A 18 6.98 -3.37 -18.32
C GLU A 18 5.87 -2.55 -17.66
N ILE A 19 4.66 -3.12 -17.57
CA ILE A 19 3.49 -2.51 -16.92
C ILE A 19 3.76 -2.24 -15.44
N ILE A 20 4.29 -3.22 -14.70
CA ILE A 20 4.61 -3.05 -13.27
C ILE A 20 5.67 -1.99 -13.04
N ASN A 21 6.71 -1.94 -13.85
CA ASN A 21 7.74 -0.90 -13.72
C ASN A 21 7.16 0.52 -13.91
N GLY A 22 6.26 0.70 -14.87
CA GLY A 22 5.56 1.97 -15.06
C GLY A 22 4.61 2.30 -13.91
N ALA A 23 3.89 1.30 -13.38
CA ALA A 23 3.01 1.47 -12.25
C ALA A 23 3.77 1.86 -10.98
N PHE A 24 4.91 1.25 -10.69
CA PHE A 24 5.70 1.58 -9.49
C PHE A 24 6.06 3.05 -9.41
N ALA A 25 6.37 3.71 -10.50
CA ALA A 25 6.63 5.15 -10.50
C ALA A 25 5.41 5.93 -9.97
N LYS A 26 4.20 5.52 -10.34
CA LYS A 26 2.94 6.14 -9.89
C LYS A 26 2.59 5.83 -8.45
N LEU A 27 2.95 4.62 -7.96
CA LEU A 27 2.74 4.24 -6.57
C LEU A 27 3.74 4.92 -5.61
N ILE A 28 4.98 5.11 -6.05
CA ILE A 28 6.08 5.60 -5.19
C ILE A 28 6.05 7.12 -5.05
N GLU A 29 5.69 7.85 -6.09
CA GLU A 29 5.69 9.32 -6.07
C GLU A 29 4.84 9.91 -4.94
N PRO A 30 3.56 9.50 -4.71
CA PRO A 30 2.78 9.98 -3.58
C PRO A 30 3.38 9.62 -2.22
N VAL A 31 4.02 8.45 -2.09
CA VAL A 31 4.71 8.08 -0.84
C VAL A 31 5.75 9.14 -0.46
N TYR A 32 6.63 9.51 -1.37
CA TYR A 32 7.65 10.53 -1.10
C TYR A 32 7.07 11.93 -0.95
N ARG A 33 6.01 12.27 -1.68
CA ARG A 33 5.32 13.56 -1.56
C ARG A 33 4.77 13.80 -0.16
N TYR A 34 4.32 12.75 0.49
CA TYR A 34 3.83 12.79 1.88
C TYR A 34 4.89 12.35 2.91
N GLU A 35 6.17 12.43 2.54
CA GLU A 35 7.33 12.13 3.42
C GLU A 35 7.34 10.72 4.00
N GLY A 36 6.71 9.78 3.29
CA GLY A 36 6.84 8.36 3.55
C GLY A 36 8.17 7.80 3.00
N THR A 37 8.49 6.61 3.41
CA THR A 37 9.70 5.90 3.01
C THR A 37 9.33 4.61 2.30
N LEU A 38 9.83 4.41 1.08
CA LEU A 38 9.73 3.12 0.39
C LEU A 38 10.62 2.10 1.11
N ALA A 39 10.00 1.09 1.71
CA ALA A 39 10.72 0.05 2.43
C ALA A 39 11.11 -1.12 1.52
N ARG A 40 10.20 -1.55 0.64
CA ARG A 40 10.43 -2.71 -0.23
C ARG A 40 9.50 -2.72 -1.44
N LEU A 41 10.01 -3.28 -2.54
CA LEU A 41 9.20 -3.77 -3.66
C LEU A 41 8.89 -5.25 -3.43
N MET A 42 7.65 -5.66 -3.60
CA MET A 42 7.15 -7.01 -3.32
C MET A 42 6.37 -7.57 -4.51
N GLY A 43 7.10 -7.98 -5.56
CA GLY A 43 6.48 -8.46 -6.79
C GLY A 43 5.71 -7.35 -7.51
N ASP A 44 4.41 -7.33 -7.36
CA ASP A 44 3.47 -6.35 -7.92
C ASP A 44 3.02 -5.27 -6.93
N ALA A 45 3.63 -5.22 -5.74
CA ALA A 45 3.27 -4.28 -4.69
C ALA A 45 4.47 -3.53 -4.11
N ILE A 46 4.20 -2.40 -3.45
CA ILE A 46 5.16 -1.66 -2.64
C ILE A 46 4.79 -1.75 -1.15
N LEU A 47 5.80 -1.80 -0.30
CA LEU A 47 5.67 -1.56 1.14
C LEU A 47 6.28 -0.20 1.46
N ALA A 48 5.52 0.66 2.10
CA ALA A 48 5.95 1.99 2.53
C ALA A 48 5.65 2.23 4.00
N PHE A 49 6.54 2.95 4.66
CA PHE A 49 6.38 3.40 6.04
C PHE A 49 6.13 4.90 6.10
N PHE A 50 5.30 5.30 7.04
CA PHE A 50 5.12 6.67 7.49
C PHE A 50 5.43 6.68 8.98
N GLY A 51 6.34 7.57 9.42
CA GLY A 51 6.84 7.59 10.78
C GLY A 51 8.19 6.86 11.00
N ALA A 52 8.88 6.48 9.92
CA ALA A 52 10.21 5.91 9.98
C ALA A 52 11.01 6.27 8.70
N PRO A 53 12.28 6.64 8.79
CA PRO A 53 13.09 6.83 10.00
C PRO A 53 12.73 8.09 10.79
N ILE A 54 12.00 9.04 10.17
CA ILE A 54 11.56 10.30 10.80
C ILE A 54 10.05 10.20 11.03
N GLY A 55 9.62 10.45 12.29
CA GLY A 55 8.21 10.45 12.67
C GLY A 55 7.61 11.86 12.68
N HIS A 56 6.36 11.98 12.22
CA HIS A 56 5.54 13.18 12.32
C HIS A 56 4.26 12.85 13.09
N GLU A 57 3.66 13.83 13.73
CA GLU A 57 2.41 13.64 14.49
C GLU A 57 1.24 13.24 13.58
N ASP A 58 1.29 13.63 12.30
CA ASP A 58 0.26 13.39 11.30
C ASP A 58 0.59 12.23 10.32
N ASP A 59 1.52 11.34 10.66
CA ASP A 59 1.91 10.21 9.81
C ASP A 59 0.74 9.32 9.35
N PRO A 60 -0.26 8.98 10.20
CA PRO A 60 -1.42 8.23 9.75
C PRO A 60 -2.24 8.96 8.67
N GLN A 61 -2.37 10.29 8.81
CA GLN A 61 -3.07 11.13 7.83
C GLN A 61 -2.29 11.21 6.51
N ARG A 62 -0.96 11.32 6.59
CA ARG A 62 -0.07 11.33 5.43
C ARG A 62 -0.18 10.02 4.65
N ALA A 63 -0.21 8.89 5.36
CA ALA A 63 -0.40 7.57 4.76
C ALA A 63 -1.74 7.47 4.00
N VAL A 64 -2.84 7.94 4.60
CA VAL A 64 -4.17 7.92 3.96
C VAL A 64 -4.20 8.83 2.73
N ARG A 65 -3.65 10.04 2.84
CA ARG A 65 -3.56 10.97 1.70
C ARG A 65 -2.74 10.39 0.55
N ALA A 66 -1.58 9.79 0.86
CA ALA A 66 -0.76 9.11 -0.14
C ALA A 66 -1.53 7.97 -0.82
N GLY A 67 -2.25 7.15 -0.06
CA GLY A 67 -3.08 6.08 -0.58
C GLY A 67 -4.19 6.56 -1.52
N LEU A 68 -4.90 7.61 -1.13
CA LEU A 68 -5.95 8.22 -1.97
C LEU A 68 -5.37 8.84 -3.25
N GLU A 69 -4.19 9.44 -3.16
CA GLU A 69 -3.51 10.01 -4.31
C GLU A 69 -3.00 8.92 -5.27
N ILE A 70 -2.48 7.80 -4.75
CA ILE A 70 -2.12 6.63 -5.56
C ILE A 70 -3.30 6.16 -6.39
N VAL A 71 -4.46 5.95 -5.76
CA VAL A 71 -5.68 5.48 -6.44
C VAL A 71 -6.15 6.47 -7.51
N ARG A 72 -6.05 7.77 -7.24
CA ARG A 72 -6.41 8.81 -8.20
C ARG A 72 -5.42 8.89 -9.36
N ASP A 73 -4.13 8.93 -9.06
CA ASP A 73 -3.07 9.26 -10.02
C ASP A 73 -2.67 8.08 -10.91
N ILE A 74 -3.10 6.85 -10.57
CA ILE A 74 -2.93 5.69 -11.44
C ILE A 74 -3.87 5.71 -12.66
N ALA A 75 -4.98 6.44 -12.61
CA ALA A 75 -6.02 6.41 -13.64
C ALA A 75 -5.51 6.74 -15.07
N PRO A 76 -4.70 7.78 -15.31
CA PRO A 76 -4.14 8.02 -16.64
C PRO A 76 -3.24 6.88 -17.14
N TYR A 77 -2.48 6.27 -16.24
CA TYR A 77 -1.63 5.15 -16.59
C TYR A 77 -2.43 3.88 -16.92
N ARG A 78 -3.54 3.64 -16.24
CA ARG A 78 -4.48 2.56 -16.58
C ARG A 78 -5.00 2.69 -18.01
N GLU A 79 -5.38 3.90 -18.43
CA GLU A 79 -5.81 4.14 -19.83
C GLU A 79 -4.68 3.87 -20.82
N GLU A 80 -3.45 4.32 -20.54
CA GLU A 80 -2.28 4.02 -21.36
C GLU A 80 -2.04 2.51 -21.49
N VAL A 81 -2.10 1.76 -20.38
CA VAL A 81 -1.96 0.31 -20.36
C VAL A 81 -3.04 -0.37 -21.19
N ARG A 82 -4.29 0.08 -21.04
CA ARG A 82 -5.42 -0.45 -21.81
C ARG A 82 -5.26 -0.19 -23.31
N GLU A 83 -4.84 1.01 -23.70
CA GLU A 83 -4.63 1.36 -25.11
C GLU A 83 -3.47 0.60 -25.75
N ARG A 84 -2.35 0.43 -25.00
CA ARG A 84 -1.13 -0.15 -25.54
C ARG A 84 -1.14 -1.69 -25.53
N TRP A 85 -1.63 -2.31 -24.48
CA TRP A 85 -1.58 -3.76 -24.29
C TRP A 85 -2.96 -4.44 -24.24
N GLY A 86 -4.05 -3.67 -24.21
CA GLY A 86 -5.40 -4.23 -24.06
C GLY A 86 -5.66 -4.81 -22.67
N ILE A 87 -4.85 -4.45 -21.68
CA ILE A 87 -4.87 -4.96 -20.32
C ILE A 87 -5.51 -3.91 -19.40
N ASP A 88 -6.42 -4.36 -18.54
CA ASP A 88 -7.02 -3.50 -17.52
C ASP A 88 -6.39 -3.83 -16.16
N ILE A 89 -5.65 -2.87 -15.61
CA ILE A 89 -5.02 -2.98 -14.29
C ILE A 89 -5.83 -2.24 -13.24
N GLU A 90 -5.80 -2.74 -12.01
CA GLU A 90 -6.39 -2.09 -10.84
C GLU A 90 -5.38 -1.99 -9.71
N VAL A 91 -5.54 -0.99 -8.85
CA VAL A 91 -4.69 -0.80 -7.67
C VAL A 91 -5.54 -0.95 -6.42
N ARG A 92 -4.97 -1.58 -5.41
CA ARG A 92 -5.50 -1.65 -4.04
C ARG A 92 -4.49 -1.10 -3.06
N VAL A 93 -4.96 -0.39 -2.04
CA VAL A 93 -4.13 0.15 -0.99
C VAL A 93 -4.64 -0.32 0.37
N GLY A 94 -3.74 -0.89 1.17
CA GLY A 94 -4.01 -1.29 2.55
C GLY A 94 -3.16 -0.49 3.53
N ILE A 95 -3.77 0.07 4.58
CA ILE A 95 -3.06 0.85 5.59
C ILE A 95 -3.38 0.32 6.98
N ASN A 96 -2.33 0.14 7.78
CA ASN A 96 -2.45 -0.17 9.18
C ASN A 96 -1.43 0.64 9.99
N SER A 97 -1.85 1.12 11.16
CA SER A 97 -1.00 1.79 12.14
C SER A 97 -0.70 0.85 13.30
N GLY A 98 0.57 0.72 13.64
CA GLY A 98 1.00 -0.16 14.72
C GLY A 98 2.52 -0.10 14.92
N LEU A 99 2.98 -0.80 15.95
CA LEU A 99 4.41 -0.89 16.22
C LEU A 99 5.11 -1.70 15.13
N VAL A 100 6.16 -1.10 14.59
CA VAL A 100 7.02 -1.71 13.58
C VAL A 100 8.46 -1.57 14.04
N VAL A 101 9.19 -2.68 14.03
CA VAL A 101 10.63 -2.64 14.28
C VAL A 101 11.31 -2.44 12.94
N VAL A 102 11.95 -1.30 12.79
CA VAL A 102 12.74 -0.95 11.60
C VAL A 102 14.18 -1.13 11.92
N GLY A 103 14.87 -2.04 11.22
CA GLY A 103 16.28 -2.32 11.37
C GLY A 103 17.01 -2.30 10.04
N GLU A 104 18.28 -1.91 10.06
CA GLU A 104 19.18 -2.11 8.93
C GLU A 104 19.61 -3.58 8.93
N VAL A 105 19.35 -4.28 7.84
CA VAL A 105 19.85 -5.63 7.61
C VAL A 105 20.81 -5.59 6.44
N GLY A 106 22.10 -5.72 6.71
CA GLY A 106 23.14 -5.87 5.69
C GLY A 106 24.37 -4.99 5.90
N SER A 107 25.44 -5.36 5.22
CA SER A 107 26.68 -4.57 5.15
C SER A 107 26.48 -3.39 4.18
N ASP A 108 27.15 -2.31 4.43
CA ASP A 108 27.38 -1.01 3.78
C ASP A 108 26.81 -0.70 2.37
N LEU A 109 26.18 -1.63 1.67
CA LEU A 109 25.75 -1.46 0.28
C LEU A 109 24.22 -1.66 0.04
N ARG A 110 23.46 -2.10 1.04
CA ARG A 110 21.99 -2.21 0.99
C ARG A 110 21.39 -1.99 2.36
N VAL A 111 20.74 -0.86 2.53
CA VAL A 111 19.84 -0.63 3.65
C VAL A 111 18.49 -1.26 3.27
N GLU A 112 18.22 -2.46 3.75
CA GLU A 112 16.89 -3.03 3.71
C GLU A 112 16.21 -2.75 5.05
N TYR A 113 15.17 -1.94 5.03
CA TYR A 113 14.29 -1.78 6.18
C TYR A 113 13.49 -3.08 6.36
N THR A 114 13.95 -3.94 7.25
CA THR A 114 13.22 -5.16 7.61
C THR A 114 12.27 -4.81 8.75
N ALA A 115 11.00 -4.68 8.41
CA ALA A 115 9.96 -4.55 9.41
C ALA A 115 9.47 -5.94 9.80
N LEU A 116 9.60 -6.26 11.08
CA LEU A 116 9.07 -7.47 11.69
C LEU A 116 7.86 -7.09 12.54
N GLY A 117 6.73 -7.70 12.27
CA GLY A 117 5.58 -7.58 13.15
C GLY A 117 4.22 -7.77 12.49
N ASP A 118 3.22 -8.00 13.32
CA ASP A 118 1.80 -8.12 12.96
C ASP A 118 1.25 -6.93 12.18
N ALA A 119 1.85 -5.74 12.37
CA ALA A 119 1.40 -4.50 11.74
C ALA A 119 1.49 -4.54 10.21
N ILE A 120 2.53 -5.17 9.65
CA ILE A 120 2.69 -5.33 8.19
C ILE A 120 1.73 -6.37 7.65
N ASN A 121 1.59 -7.50 8.35
CA ASN A 121 0.64 -8.54 7.96
C ASN A 121 -0.79 -8.01 7.91
N LEU A 122 -1.14 -7.12 8.84
CA LEU A 122 -2.43 -6.48 8.85
C LEU A 122 -2.60 -5.47 7.70
N ALA A 123 -1.57 -4.69 7.39
CA ALA A 123 -1.59 -3.82 6.21
C ALA A 123 -1.73 -4.62 4.90
N ALA A 124 -1.03 -5.76 4.78
CA ALA A 124 -1.17 -6.67 3.64
C ALA A 124 -2.58 -7.27 3.56
N ARG A 125 -3.20 -7.55 4.72
CA ARG A 125 -4.59 -8.02 4.75
C ARG A 125 -5.56 -6.93 4.31
N MET A 126 -5.36 -5.69 4.75
CA MET A 126 -6.17 -4.55 4.27
C MET A 126 -6.06 -4.41 2.76
N GLU A 127 -4.85 -4.49 2.20
CA GLU A 127 -4.65 -4.43 0.75
C GLU A 127 -5.36 -5.58 0.05
N SER A 128 -5.14 -6.83 0.46
CA SER A 128 -5.68 -8.01 -0.21
C SER A 128 -7.21 -8.12 -0.15
N THR A 129 -7.86 -7.49 0.83
CA THR A 129 -9.32 -7.47 0.98
C THR A 129 -9.97 -6.18 0.49
N ALA A 130 -9.17 -5.16 0.16
CA ALA A 130 -9.68 -3.92 -0.43
C ALA A 130 -10.35 -4.19 -1.78
N GLN A 131 -11.40 -3.45 -2.06
CA GLN A 131 -11.97 -3.44 -3.39
C GLN A 131 -10.99 -2.80 -4.38
N PRO A 132 -10.98 -3.23 -5.65
CA PRO A 132 -10.19 -2.58 -6.68
C PRO A 132 -10.46 -1.06 -6.74
N GLY A 133 -9.39 -0.28 -6.85
CA GLY A 133 -9.49 1.18 -6.91
C GLY A 133 -9.81 1.85 -5.57
N THR A 134 -9.59 1.18 -4.44
CA THR A 134 -9.89 1.73 -3.10
C THR A 134 -8.72 1.68 -2.13
N VAL A 135 -8.85 2.47 -1.07
CA VAL A 135 -7.96 2.44 0.10
C VAL A 135 -8.73 1.84 1.26
N GLN A 136 -8.26 0.71 1.80
CA GLN A 136 -8.81 0.09 2.99
C GLN A 136 -7.89 0.30 4.19
N ILE A 137 -8.45 0.69 5.32
CA ILE A 137 -7.68 0.94 6.54
C ILE A 137 -8.17 0.04 7.68
N SER A 138 -7.27 -0.25 8.63
CA SER A 138 -7.64 -0.94 9.86
C SER A 138 -8.33 0.02 10.84
N SER A 139 -9.06 -0.55 11.81
CA SER A 139 -9.65 0.23 12.91
C SER A 139 -8.61 1.01 13.73
N ASP A 140 -7.38 0.52 13.81
CA ASP A 140 -6.30 1.23 14.50
C ASP A 140 -5.92 2.52 13.75
N THR A 141 -5.84 2.46 12.44
CA THR A 141 -5.63 3.66 11.62
C THR A 141 -6.85 4.57 11.65
N HIS A 142 -8.06 4.01 11.54
CA HIS A 142 -9.30 4.78 11.56
C HIS A 142 -9.41 5.70 12.79
N ARG A 143 -9.16 5.18 14.00
CA ARG A 143 -9.18 5.97 15.23
C ARG A 143 -8.26 7.19 15.22
N LEU A 144 -7.19 7.16 14.44
CA LEU A 144 -6.21 8.25 14.34
C LEU A 144 -6.57 9.31 13.31
N VAL A 145 -7.47 8.98 12.37
CA VAL A 145 -7.77 9.83 11.21
C VAL A 145 -9.27 10.13 11.03
N GLU A 146 -10.15 9.53 11.82
CA GLU A 146 -11.62 9.61 11.73
C GLU A 146 -12.16 11.03 11.48
N PRO A 147 -11.68 12.11 12.16
CA PRO A 147 -12.24 13.44 11.96
C PRO A 147 -11.92 14.08 10.60
N LEU A 148 -11.06 13.47 9.79
CA LEU A 148 -10.44 14.11 8.63
C LEU A 148 -10.85 13.55 7.28
N PHE A 149 -11.50 12.39 7.28
CA PHE A 149 -11.89 11.67 6.06
C PHE A 149 -13.27 11.06 6.24
N ASP A 150 -13.97 10.85 5.13
CA ASP A 150 -15.20 10.07 5.08
C ASP A 150 -14.88 8.58 4.90
N PHE A 151 -15.54 7.73 5.68
CA PHE A 151 -15.29 6.28 5.69
C PHE A 151 -16.57 5.47 5.51
N GLU A 152 -16.43 4.34 4.86
CA GLU A 152 -17.42 3.27 4.83
C GLU A 152 -16.97 2.13 5.75
N ASP A 153 -17.83 1.72 6.69
CA ASP A 153 -17.56 0.60 7.60
C ASP A 153 -17.78 -0.73 6.88
N LEU A 154 -16.72 -1.48 6.64
CA LEU A 154 -16.78 -2.79 5.97
C LEU A 154 -17.00 -3.95 6.95
N GLY A 155 -17.07 -3.67 8.26
CA GLY A 155 -17.32 -4.67 9.29
C GLY A 155 -16.09 -5.46 9.72
N LEU A 156 -16.27 -6.74 10.03
CA LEU A 156 -15.23 -7.61 10.56
C LEU A 156 -14.56 -8.41 9.43
N THR A 157 -13.24 -8.32 9.36
CA THR A 157 -12.42 -9.07 8.41
C THR A 157 -11.60 -10.13 9.15
N GLU A 158 -11.64 -11.38 8.69
CA GLU A 158 -10.79 -12.44 9.23
C GLU A 158 -9.34 -12.24 8.80
N VAL A 159 -8.43 -12.22 9.77
CA VAL A 159 -6.99 -12.08 9.55
C VAL A 159 -6.29 -13.35 9.97
N LYS A 160 -5.60 -14.00 9.04
CA LYS A 160 -4.82 -15.21 9.33
C LYS A 160 -3.78 -14.92 10.42
N GLY A 161 -3.78 -15.75 11.48
CA GLY A 161 -2.86 -15.61 12.63
C GLY A 161 -3.39 -14.70 13.75
N LYS A 162 -4.57 -14.11 13.62
CA LYS A 162 -5.28 -13.44 14.72
C LYS A 162 -6.42 -14.31 15.22
N SER A 163 -6.57 -14.37 16.55
CA SER A 163 -7.63 -15.19 17.20
C SER A 163 -9.02 -14.56 17.10
N GLN A 164 -9.10 -13.29 16.68
CA GLN A 164 -10.36 -12.57 16.49
C GLN A 164 -10.34 -11.79 15.18
N PRO A 165 -11.50 -11.65 14.50
CA PRO A 165 -11.63 -10.78 13.32
C PRO A 165 -11.26 -9.33 13.65
N VAL A 166 -10.69 -8.62 12.67
CA VAL A 166 -10.33 -7.21 12.79
C VAL A 166 -11.36 -6.36 12.06
N ARG A 167 -11.80 -5.28 12.68
CA ARG A 167 -12.70 -4.32 12.05
C ARG A 167 -11.93 -3.46 11.04
N THR A 168 -12.53 -3.23 9.87
CA THR A 168 -11.94 -2.51 8.73
C THR A 168 -12.88 -1.46 8.17
#